data_58b82eca8f07ad444d02b24e15805608
#
_entry.id   58b82eca8f07ad444d02b24e15805608
#
_cell.length_a   1.000
_cell.length_b   1.000
_cell.length_c   1.000
_cell.angle_alpha   90.00
_cell.angle_beta   90.00
_cell.angle_gamma   90.00
#
_symmetry.space_group_name_H-M   'P 1'
#
loop_
_entity.id
_entity.type
_entity.pdbx_description
1 polymer ?
#
loop_
_entity_poly.entity_id
_entity_poly.type
_entity_poly.pdbx_seq_one_letter_code
_entity_poly.pdbx_strand_id
1 'polypeptide(L)'
;MLFRSSIPQVSNVVCTSSPVAEYFSSLRTQAAIERSELALVLFDASQPISDQDLKVMSQAVDAGRCIVLVFNKWDLMDEFDRQRMERLWKTEFNRVTWAQRVNLSAKTGWHTNRLANAMRGALASWDKRIPTGKLNAFLGKIQAAHPHPLRGGKQPRILFATQASTRPPRFVIFATGFLEHGYRRYIERCLREEFGFEGSPIQISVNVREKKKRK
;
A
#
# COMPACT_ATOMS: atom_id res chain seq x y z
N MET A 1 -35.15 14.19 -5.38
CA MET A 1 -33.75 14.32 -5.85
C MET A 1 -32.99 13.10 -5.40
N LEU A 2 -32.83 12.10 -6.29
CA LEU A 2 -32.24 10.80 -5.99
C LEU A 2 -30.73 10.89 -6.21
N PHE A 3 -29.95 10.90 -5.12
CA PHE A 3 -28.50 10.67 -5.21
C PHE A 3 -28.26 9.20 -5.56
N ARG A 4 -27.97 8.92 -6.82
CA ARG A 4 -27.33 7.67 -7.23
C ARG A 4 -25.87 7.72 -6.75
N SER A 5 -25.60 7.12 -5.60
CA SER A 5 -24.25 6.80 -5.18
C SER A 5 -23.74 5.67 -6.07
N SER A 6 -22.82 5.98 -6.98
CA SER A 6 -22.09 4.96 -7.73
C SER A 6 -21.14 4.24 -6.77
N ILE A 7 -21.60 3.16 -6.19
CA ILE A 7 -20.72 2.19 -5.51
C ILE A 7 -20.03 1.41 -6.63
N PRO A 8 -18.68 1.44 -6.73
CA PRO A 8 -18.02 0.58 -7.70
C PRO A 8 -18.37 -0.88 -7.42
N GLN A 9 -18.65 -1.62 -8.48
CA GLN A 9 -19.03 -3.03 -8.36
C GLN A 9 -17.88 -3.81 -7.73
N VAL A 10 -18.12 -4.36 -6.54
CA VAL A 10 -17.22 -5.31 -5.88
C VAL A 10 -17.40 -6.65 -6.60
N SER A 11 -16.49 -6.96 -7.50
CA SER A 11 -16.47 -8.25 -8.18
C SER A 11 -15.25 -9.06 -7.78
N ASN A 12 -15.56 -10.26 -7.32
CA ASN A 12 -14.73 -11.47 -7.17
C ASN A 12 -14.05 -11.71 -5.82
N VAL A 13 -14.74 -12.58 -5.05
CA VAL A 13 -14.12 -13.43 -4.01
C VAL A 13 -13.56 -14.66 -4.72
N VAL A 14 -12.29 -14.96 -4.59
CA VAL A 14 -11.66 -16.15 -5.18
C VAL A 14 -11.37 -17.16 -4.06
N CYS A 15 -12.07 -18.30 -4.09
CA CYS A 15 -11.74 -19.50 -3.32
C CYS A 15 -11.06 -20.51 -4.24
N THR A 16 -9.93 -21.09 -3.85
CA THR A 16 -9.10 -21.98 -4.69
C THR A 16 -9.13 -23.42 -4.24
N SER A 17 -9.20 -24.35 -5.23
CA SER A 17 -8.83 -25.77 -5.07
C SER A 17 -8.49 -26.40 -6.43
N SER A 18 -7.26 -26.83 -6.60
CA SER A 18 -6.56 -27.67 -7.59
C SER A 18 -5.52 -26.94 -8.48
N PRO A 19 -4.38 -27.55 -8.87
CA PRO A 19 -3.24 -26.87 -9.52
C PRO A 19 -3.53 -26.25 -10.89
N VAL A 20 -4.37 -26.85 -11.71
CA VAL A 20 -4.76 -26.30 -13.02
C VAL A 20 -5.78 -25.17 -12.83
N ALA A 21 -6.71 -25.34 -11.89
CA ALA A 21 -7.64 -24.31 -11.49
C ALA A 21 -6.91 -23.11 -10.84
N GLU A 22 -5.81 -23.34 -10.12
CA GLU A 22 -4.95 -22.30 -9.54
C GLU A 22 -4.28 -21.44 -10.60
N TYR A 23 -3.77 -22.00 -11.69
CA TYR A 23 -3.16 -21.23 -12.78
C TYR A 23 -4.17 -20.30 -13.46
N PHE A 24 -5.32 -20.81 -13.84
CA PHE A 24 -6.38 -19.99 -14.44
C PHE A 24 -7.01 -19.03 -13.43
N SER A 25 -7.08 -19.40 -12.17
CA SER A 25 -7.51 -18.54 -11.07
C SER A 25 -6.54 -17.38 -10.87
N SER A 26 -5.22 -17.65 -10.90
CA SER A 26 -4.20 -16.60 -10.75
C SER A 26 -4.26 -15.57 -11.88
N LEU A 27 -4.45 -16.01 -13.14
CA LEU A 27 -4.60 -15.10 -14.28
C LEU A 27 -5.88 -14.24 -14.19
N ARG A 28 -7.00 -14.84 -13.75
CA ARG A 28 -8.25 -14.12 -13.52
C ARG A 28 -8.11 -13.13 -12.38
N THR A 29 -7.47 -13.53 -11.31
CA THR A 29 -7.19 -12.68 -10.16
C THR A 29 -6.33 -11.49 -10.57
N GLN A 30 -5.27 -11.70 -11.33
CA GLN A 30 -4.41 -10.65 -11.84
C GLN A 30 -5.21 -9.66 -12.72
N ALA A 31 -5.99 -10.15 -13.68
CA ALA A 31 -6.82 -9.32 -14.54
C ALA A 31 -7.91 -8.56 -13.74
N ALA A 32 -8.48 -9.16 -12.69
CA ALA A 32 -9.42 -8.49 -11.82
C ALA A 32 -8.75 -7.38 -11.00
N ILE A 33 -7.58 -7.64 -10.44
CA ILE A 33 -6.77 -6.66 -9.72
C ILE A 33 -6.45 -5.46 -10.62
N GLU A 34 -6.02 -5.70 -11.86
CA GLU A 34 -5.65 -4.64 -12.80
C GLU A 34 -6.82 -3.74 -13.19
N ARG A 35 -8.05 -4.26 -13.16
CA ARG A 35 -9.27 -3.48 -13.47
C ARG A 35 -9.89 -2.82 -12.24
N SER A 36 -9.50 -3.22 -11.04
CA SER A 36 -10.05 -2.67 -9.81
C SER A 36 -9.35 -1.37 -9.39
N GLU A 37 -10.01 -0.53 -8.65
CA GLU A 37 -9.41 0.62 -7.96
C GLU A 37 -8.97 0.22 -6.54
N LEU A 38 -9.71 -0.72 -5.93
CA LEU A 38 -9.50 -1.19 -4.57
C LEU A 38 -9.59 -2.72 -4.52
N ALA A 39 -8.63 -3.32 -3.84
CA ALA A 39 -8.61 -4.74 -3.54
C ALA A 39 -9.00 -4.98 -2.07
N LEU A 40 -10.06 -5.76 -1.84
CA LEU A 40 -10.36 -6.33 -0.54
C LEU A 40 -9.68 -7.70 -0.46
N VAL A 41 -8.64 -7.80 0.34
CA VAL A 41 -7.94 -9.07 0.56
C VAL A 41 -8.51 -9.73 1.80
N LEU A 42 -9.25 -10.83 1.60
CA LEU A 42 -9.92 -11.55 2.66
C LEU A 42 -9.06 -12.69 3.18
N PHE A 43 -8.84 -12.69 4.48
CA PHE A 43 -8.19 -13.77 5.21
C PHE A 43 -9.20 -14.48 6.09
N ASP A 44 -9.11 -15.81 6.16
CA ASP A 44 -9.80 -16.60 7.16
C ASP A 44 -8.98 -16.56 8.46
N ALA A 45 -9.43 -15.77 9.43
CA ALA A 45 -8.70 -15.59 10.68
C ALA A 45 -8.61 -16.89 11.52
N SER A 46 -9.53 -17.84 11.30
CA SER A 46 -9.55 -19.12 12.01
C SER A 46 -8.54 -20.14 11.45
N GLN A 47 -7.86 -19.82 10.34
CA GLN A 47 -6.86 -20.67 9.70
C GLN A 47 -5.49 -20.00 9.71
N PRO A 48 -4.38 -20.76 9.61
CA PRO A 48 -3.07 -20.20 9.35
C PRO A 48 -3.07 -19.45 8.02
N ILE A 49 -2.41 -18.28 7.98
CA ILE A 49 -2.22 -17.52 6.76
C ILE A 49 -1.31 -18.32 5.82
N SER A 50 -1.76 -18.56 4.60
CA SER A 50 -1.03 -19.30 3.60
C SER A 50 -0.12 -18.41 2.75
N ASP A 51 0.91 -19.02 2.12
CA ASP A 51 1.75 -18.33 1.14
C ASP A 51 0.94 -17.78 -0.03
N GLN A 52 -0.16 -18.46 -0.39
CA GLN A 52 -1.07 -18.03 -1.45
C GLN A 52 -1.79 -16.73 -1.07
N ASP A 53 -2.24 -16.59 0.18
CA ASP A 53 -2.87 -15.36 0.69
C ASP A 53 -1.89 -14.17 0.61
N LEU A 54 -0.64 -14.39 1.05
CA LEU A 54 0.41 -13.38 0.98
C LEU A 54 0.77 -13.02 -0.47
N LYS A 55 0.73 -13.99 -1.38
CA LYS A 55 0.98 -13.77 -2.81
C LYS A 55 -0.11 -12.89 -3.45
N VAL A 56 -1.39 -13.17 -3.18
CA VAL A 56 -2.51 -12.34 -3.67
C VAL A 56 -2.42 -10.92 -3.14
N MET A 57 -2.10 -10.77 -1.87
CA MET A 57 -1.87 -9.45 -1.27
C MET A 57 -0.72 -8.72 -1.98
N SER A 58 0.42 -9.39 -2.21
CA SER A 58 1.57 -8.79 -2.89
C SER A 58 1.23 -8.37 -4.32
N GLN A 59 0.47 -9.18 -5.06
CA GLN A 59 0.00 -8.83 -6.41
C GLN A 59 -0.84 -7.53 -6.42
N ALA A 60 -1.71 -7.33 -5.43
CA ALA A 60 -2.49 -6.11 -5.31
C ALA A 60 -1.63 -4.87 -5.00
N VAL A 61 -0.60 -5.03 -4.13
CA VAL A 61 0.39 -3.99 -3.83
C VAL A 61 1.17 -3.61 -5.08
N ASP A 62 1.71 -4.60 -5.80
CA ASP A 62 2.55 -4.41 -6.99
C ASP A 62 1.76 -3.76 -8.13
N ALA A 63 0.48 -4.10 -8.26
CA ALA A 63 -0.45 -3.45 -9.20
C ALA A 63 -0.81 -2.01 -8.81
N GLY A 64 -0.38 -1.52 -7.64
CA GLY A 64 -0.63 -0.17 -7.19
C GLY A 64 -2.07 0.10 -6.78
N ARG A 65 -2.83 -0.91 -6.38
CA ARG A 65 -4.24 -0.79 -5.98
C ARG A 65 -4.38 -0.40 -4.52
N CYS A 66 -5.46 0.32 -4.19
CA CYS A 66 -5.84 0.48 -2.79
C CYS A 66 -6.07 -0.88 -2.15
N ILE A 67 -5.73 -1.03 -0.89
CA ILE A 67 -5.84 -2.30 -0.19
C ILE A 67 -6.53 -2.11 1.14
N VAL A 68 -7.49 -2.97 1.40
CA VAL A 68 -8.08 -3.19 2.72
C VAL A 68 -7.91 -4.67 3.04
N LEU A 69 -7.23 -4.97 4.13
CA LEU A 69 -7.05 -6.33 4.62
C LEU A 69 -8.21 -6.67 5.57
N VAL A 70 -8.95 -7.71 5.24
CA VAL A 70 -10.15 -8.14 5.95
C VAL A 70 -9.89 -9.49 6.59
N PHE A 71 -9.85 -9.53 7.91
CA PHE A 71 -9.75 -10.77 8.69
C PHE A 71 -11.15 -11.20 9.10
N ASN A 72 -11.69 -12.14 8.32
CA ASN A 72 -13.05 -12.67 8.52
C ASN A 72 -13.04 -13.84 9.52
N LYS A 73 -14.23 -14.23 9.98
CA LYS A 73 -14.47 -15.26 11.00
C LYS A 73 -13.86 -14.92 12.37
N TRP A 74 -13.79 -13.64 12.70
CA TRP A 74 -13.24 -13.16 13.96
C TRP A 74 -14.03 -13.67 15.19
N ASP A 75 -15.27 -14.11 14.98
CA ASP A 75 -16.11 -14.75 15.99
C ASP A 75 -15.61 -16.13 16.44
N LEU A 76 -14.78 -16.78 15.65
CA LEU A 76 -14.17 -18.09 15.96
C LEU A 76 -12.81 -17.96 16.67
N MET A 77 -12.30 -16.75 16.83
CA MET A 77 -10.98 -16.47 17.42
C MET A 77 -11.07 -16.37 18.94
N ASP A 78 -10.32 -17.19 19.64
CA ASP A 78 -10.08 -17.03 21.09
C ASP A 78 -9.01 -15.95 21.38
N GLU A 79 -8.71 -15.70 22.64
CA GLU A 79 -7.73 -14.68 23.02
C GLU A 79 -6.31 -15.05 22.60
N PHE A 80 -5.94 -16.32 22.64
CA PHE A 80 -4.63 -16.81 22.21
C PHE A 80 -4.44 -16.61 20.69
N ASP A 81 -5.46 -16.94 19.90
CA ASP A 81 -5.45 -16.74 18.46
C ASP A 81 -5.34 -15.26 18.08
N ARG A 82 -6.05 -14.38 18.80
CA ARG A 82 -5.94 -12.91 18.58
C ARG A 82 -4.53 -12.41 18.86
N GLN A 83 -3.91 -12.84 19.95
CA GLN A 83 -2.52 -12.48 20.26
C GLN A 83 -1.54 -13.04 19.23
N ARG A 84 -1.77 -14.26 18.71
CA ARG A 84 -0.99 -14.83 17.62
C ARG A 84 -1.13 -13.97 16.36
N MET A 85 -2.34 -13.55 15.99
CA MET A 85 -2.60 -12.69 14.84
C MET A 85 -1.91 -11.33 14.98
N GLU A 86 -1.86 -10.74 16.16
CA GLU A 86 -1.13 -9.49 16.40
C GLU A 86 0.40 -9.65 16.23
N ARG A 87 0.95 -10.82 16.55
CA ARG A 87 2.36 -11.14 16.26
C ARG A 87 2.60 -11.31 14.77
N LEU A 88 1.75 -12.06 14.06
CA LEU A 88 1.81 -12.23 12.61
C LEU A 88 1.68 -10.90 11.87
N TRP A 89 0.84 -9.99 12.36
CA TRP A 89 0.72 -8.65 11.80
C TRP A 89 2.07 -7.91 11.79
N LYS A 90 2.85 -8.05 12.83
CA LYS A 90 4.17 -7.39 12.94
C LYS A 90 5.24 -8.04 12.08
N THR A 91 5.15 -9.34 11.80
CA THR A 91 6.17 -10.10 11.05
C THR A 91 5.83 -10.21 9.57
N GLU A 92 4.70 -10.83 9.24
CA GLU A 92 4.32 -11.15 7.85
C GLU A 92 3.79 -9.93 7.09
N PHE A 93 3.10 -9.01 7.79
CA PHE A 93 2.50 -7.82 7.19
C PHE A 93 3.35 -6.55 7.34
N ASN A 94 4.63 -6.68 7.71
CA ASN A 94 5.53 -5.55 7.94
C ASN A 94 5.69 -4.62 6.71
N ARG A 95 5.51 -5.15 5.49
CA ARG A 95 5.57 -4.38 4.24
C ARG A 95 4.28 -3.63 3.92
N VAL A 96 3.18 -3.98 4.55
CA VAL A 96 1.84 -3.45 4.28
C VAL A 96 1.16 -2.91 5.52
N THR A 97 1.94 -2.53 6.54
CA THR A 97 1.41 -1.93 7.79
C THR A 97 0.59 -0.65 7.55
N TRP A 98 0.75 -0.06 6.39
CA TRP A 98 -0.03 1.08 5.92
C TRP A 98 -1.42 0.69 5.37
N ALA A 99 -1.66 -0.60 5.07
CA ALA A 99 -2.97 -1.05 4.65
C ALA A 99 -3.97 -1.00 5.81
N GLN A 100 -5.20 -0.60 5.50
CA GLN A 100 -6.25 -0.62 6.51
C GLN A 100 -6.64 -2.05 6.84
N ARG A 101 -6.70 -2.36 8.13
CA ARG A 101 -7.10 -3.67 8.65
C ARG A 101 -8.50 -3.61 9.23
N VAL A 102 -9.35 -4.55 8.83
CA VAL A 102 -10.69 -4.72 9.36
C VAL A 102 -10.86 -6.14 9.84
N ASN A 103 -11.04 -6.32 11.15
CA ASN A 103 -11.43 -7.59 11.73
C ASN A 103 -12.95 -7.62 11.80
N LEU A 104 -13.58 -8.64 11.20
CA LEU A 104 -15.02 -8.76 11.15
C LEU A 104 -15.48 -10.23 11.19
N SER A 105 -16.78 -10.41 11.39
CA SER A 105 -17.45 -11.68 11.12
C SER A 105 -18.61 -11.43 10.15
N ALA A 106 -18.48 -11.94 8.93
CA ALA A 106 -19.54 -11.85 7.95
C ALA A 106 -20.77 -12.65 8.37
N LYS A 107 -20.59 -13.74 9.14
CA LYS A 107 -21.67 -14.59 9.64
C LYS A 107 -22.55 -13.88 10.67
N THR A 108 -21.94 -13.19 11.62
CA THR A 108 -22.66 -12.50 12.71
C THR A 108 -22.98 -11.04 12.41
N GLY A 109 -22.37 -10.46 11.38
CA GLY A 109 -22.44 -9.03 11.07
C GLY A 109 -21.51 -8.17 11.91
N TRP A 110 -20.74 -8.77 12.84
CA TRP A 110 -19.85 -8.02 13.73
C TRP A 110 -18.82 -7.23 12.95
N HIS A 111 -18.74 -5.94 13.18
CA HIS A 111 -17.81 -4.96 12.56
C HIS A 111 -17.89 -4.84 11.02
N THR A 112 -18.90 -5.40 10.36
CA THR A 112 -19.09 -5.25 8.90
C THR A 112 -19.29 -3.79 8.48
N ASN A 113 -19.87 -2.98 9.36
CA ASN A 113 -20.06 -1.53 9.16
C ASN A 113 -18.75 -0.75 9.01
N ARG A 114 -17.63 -1.27 9.54
CA ARG A 114 -16.29 -0.64 9.45
C ARG A 114 -15.71 -0.74 8.04
N LEU A 115 -16.13 -1.73 7.27
CA LEU A 115 -15.59 -2.00 5.94
C LEU A 115 -15.78 -0.82 4.99
N ALA A 116 -16.98 -0.25 4.95
CA ALA A 116 -17.29 0.89 4.08
C ALA A 116 -16.42 2.13 4.40
N ASN A 117 -16.12 2.38 5.67
CA ASN A 117 -15.25 3.48 6.08
C ASN A 117 -13.79 3.23 5.69
N ALA A 118 -13.30 2.00 5.89
CA ALA A 118 -11.96 1.59 5.47
C ALA A 118 -11.77 1.74 3.96
N MET A 119 -12.74 1.29 3.15
CA MET A 119 -12.71 1.44 1.70
C MET A 119 -12.67 2.90 1.26
N ARG A 120 -13.54 3.75 1.84
CA ARG A 120 -13.56 5.19 1.52
C ARG A 120 -12.26 5.87 1.91
N GLY A 121 -11.69 5.54 3.07
CA GLY A 121 -10.41 6.08 3.52
C GLY A 121 -9.25 5.70 2.60
N ALA A 122 -9.19 4.44 2.16
CA ALA A 122 -8.18 3.96 1.23
C ALA A 122 -8.28 4.65 -0.14
N LEU A 123 -9.49 4.79 -0.70
CA LEU A 123 -9.72 5.49 -1.97
C LEU A 123 -9.40 6.97 -1.87
N ALA A 124 -9.78 7.64 -0.78
CA ALA A 124 -9.44 9.05 -0.55
C ALA A 124 -7.92 9.26 -0.47
N SER A 125 -7.21 8.33 0.14
CA SER A 125 -5.75 8.34 0.18
C SER A 125 -5.13 8.13 -1.21
N TRP A 126 -5.72 7.27 -2.02
CA TRP A 126 -5.27 6.97 -3.38
C TRP A 126 -5.41 8.17 -4.32
N ASP A 127 -6.47 8.96 -4.13
CA ASP A 127 -6.73 10.18 -4.89
C ASP A 127 -5.95 11.41 -4.39
N LYS A 128 -5.31 11.28 -3.24
CA LYS A 128 -4.65 12.41 -2.58
C LYS A 128 -3.56 13.03 -3.45
N ARG A 129 -3.67 14.35 -3.67
CA ARG A 129 -2.65 15.17 -4.33
C ARG A 129 -1.96 16.07 -3.34
N ILE A 130 -0.63 16.02 -3.31
CA ILE A 130 0.19 16.91 -2.50
C ILE A 130 0.65 18.08 -3.39
N PRO A 131 0.42 19.33 -2.98
CA PRO A 131 0.99 20.49 -3.69
C PRO A 131 2.51 20.40 -3.74
N THR A 132 3.08 20.68 -4.91
CA THR A 132 4.54 20.54 -5.17
C THR A 132 5.38 21.34 -4.17
N GLY A 133 4.95 22.54 -3.79
CA GLY A 133 5.64 23.37 -2.79
C GLY A 133 5.69 22.69 -1.42
N LYS A 134 4.56 22.11 -0.93
CA LYS A 134 4.52 21.38 0.34
C LYS A 134 5.41 20.13 0.30
N LEU A 135 5.35 19.37 -0.81
CA LEU A 135 6.19 18.19 -1.02
C LEU A 135 7.68 18.53 -0.92
N ASN A 136 8.11 19.58 -1.63
CA ASN A 136 9.53 19.96 -1.66
C ASN A 136 10.00 20.56 -0.33
N ALA A 137 9.19 21.37 0.35
CA ALA A 137 9.50 21.86 1.69
C ALA A 137 9.67 20.71 2.69
N PHE A 138 8.79 19.71 2.62
CA PHE A 138 8.87 18.49 3.44
C PHE A 138 10.14 17.69 3.14
N LEU A 139 10.46 17.42 1.86
CA LEU A 139 11.68 16.70 1.48
C LEU A 139 12.95 17.42 1.91
N GLY A 140 12.96 18.75 1.87
CA GLY A 140 14.04 19.56 2.42
C GLY A 140 14.24 19.34 3.91
N LYS A 141 13.15 19.30 4.69
CA LYS A 141 13.19 19.04 6.15
C LYS A 141 13.75 17.66 6.47
N ILE A 142 13.22 16.60 5.84
CA ILE A 142 13.69 15.22 6.13
C ILE A 142 15.12 14.98 5.67
N GLN A 143 15.57 15.60 4.57
CA GLN A 143 16.94 15.54 4.11
C GLN A 143 17.89 16.28 5.04
N ALA A 144 17.48 17.40 5.63
CA ALA A 144 18.27 18.13 6.62
C ALA A 144 18.41 17.36 7.93
N ALA A 145 17.31 16.71 8.38
CA ALA A 145 17.30 15.90 9.60
C ALA A 145 18.11 14.61 9.45
N HIS A 146 17.97 13.92 8.32
CA HIS A 146 18.65 12.66 8.02
C HIS A 146 19.19 12.68 6.59
N PRO A 147 20.39 13.25 6.37
CA PRO A 147 20.99 13.28 5.05
C PRO A 147 21.36 11.86 4.59
N HIS A 148 21.35 11.64 3.27
CA HIS A 148 21.75 10.35 2.69
C HIS A 148 23.20 10.02 3.06
N PRO A 149 23.55 8.78 3.38
CA PRO A 149 24.91 8.37 3.64
C PRO A 149 25.88 8.69 2.48
N LEU A 150 27.15 8.88 2.79
CA LEU A 150 28.20 9.06 1.78
C LEU A 150 28.33 7.81 0.91
N ARG A 151 28.42 7.98 -0.40
CA ARG A 151 28.65 6.90 -1.36
C ARG A 151 29.74 7.32 -2.35
N GLY A 152 30.83 6.56 -2.39
CA GLY A 152 31.97 6.88 -3.27
C GLY A 152 32.50 8.30 -3.06
N GLY A 153 32.59 8.77 -1.81
CA GLY A 153 33.06 10.11 -1.48
C GLY A 153 32.08 11.26 -1.78
N LYS A 154 30.88 10.96 -2.29
CA LYS A 154 29.83 11.95 -2.59
C LYS A 154 28.57 11.65 -1.81
N GLN A 155 27.91 12.70 -1.34
CA GLN A 155 26.62 12.61 -0.67
C GLN A 155 25.51 12.93 -1.67
N PRO A 156 24.64 11.94 -2.02
CA PRO A 156 23.47 12.22 -2.84
C PRO A 156 22.54 13.22 -2.17
N ARG A 157 22.02 14.17 -2.94
CA ARG A 157 21.07 15.18 -2.45
C ARG A 157 19.80 15.17 -3.30
N ILE A 158 18.65 15.28 -2.65
CA ILE A 158 17.38 15.53 -3.32
C ILE A 158 17.38 16.98 -3.80
N LEU A 159 17.12 17.19 -5.08
CA LEU A 159 17.03 18.51 -5.70
C LEU A 159 15.60 19.02 -5.64
N PHE A 160 14.65 18.20 -6.09
CA PHE A 160 13.22 18.44 -6.01
C PHE A 160 12.46 17.14 -6.30
N ALA A 161 11.16 17.17 -6.05
CA ALA A 161 10.28 16.07 -6.41
C ALA A 161 8.92 16.60 -6.89
N THR A 162 8.22 15.74 -7.63
CA THR A 162 6.85 15.96 -8.07
C THR A 162 6.02 14.70 -7.87
N GLN A 163 4.74 14.86 -7.59
CA GLN A 163 3.79 13.77 -7.66
C GLN A 163 3.29 13.65 -9.10
N ALA A 164 3.75 12.63 -9.82
CA ALA A 164 3.45 12.41 -11.22
C ALA A 164 2.02 11.92 -11.46
N SER A 165 1.51 11.07 -10.54
CA SER A 165 0.13 10.57 -10.58
C SER A 165 -0.45 10.45 -9.18
N THR A 166 -1.78 10.29 -9.09
CA THR A 166 -2.50 10.02 -7.84
C THR A 166 -2.97 8.57 -7.75
N ARG A 167 -3.18 7.89 -8.88
CA ARG A 167 -3.77 6.55 -8.96
C ARG A 167 -2.85 5.55 -9.67
N PRO A 168 -1.88 4.93 -9.00
CA PRO A 168 -1.45 5.10 -7.61
C PRO A 168 -0.65 6.40 -7.39
N PRO A 169 -0.52 6.85 -6.12
CA PRO A 169 0.37 7.95 -5.75
C PRO A 169 1.81 7.65 -6.15
N ARG A 170 2.30 8.34 -7.18
CA ARG A 170 3.66 8.17 -7.72
C ARG A 170 4.45 9.44 -7.55
N PHE A 171 5.57 9.34 -6.85
CA PHE A 171 6.51 10.43 -6.62
C PHE A 171 7.77 10.22 -7.45
N VAL A 172 8.13 11.24 -8.21
CA VAL A 172 9.39 11.28 -8.95
C VAL A 172 10.32 12.23 -8.24
N ILE A 173 11.41 11.68 -7.70
CA ILE A 173 12.44 12.42 -6.97
C ILE A 173 13.63 12.63 -7.89
N PHE A 174 14.06 13.87 -8.05
CA PHE A 174 15.27 14.25 -8.78
C PHE A 174 16.41 14.45 -7.77
N ALA A 175 17.50 13.71 -7.94
CA ALA A 175 18.62 13.72 -7.03
C ALA A 175 19.96 13.86 -7.77
N THR A 176 21.02 14.28 -7.06
CA THR A 176 22.37 14.40 -7.60
C THR A 176 23.12 13.07 -7.71
N GLY A 177 22.55 12.00 -7.17
CA GLY A 177 23.11 10.66 -7.19
C GLY A 177 22.04 9.62 -6.85
N PHE A 178 22.45 8.35 -6.90
CA PHE A 178 21.57 7.23 -6.60
C PHE A 178 21.15 7.26 -5.12
N LEU A 179 19.85 7.13 -4.87
CA LEU A 179 19.30 6.95 -3.52
C LEU A 179 19.11 5.46 -3.24
N GLU A 180 19.75 4.98 -2.20
CA GLU A 180 19.67 3.58 -1.79
C GLU A 180 18.25 3.16 -1.39
N HIS A 181 17.98 1.87 -1.48
CA HIS A 181 16.66 1.32 -1.17
C HIS A 181 16.20 1.65 0.26
N GLY A 182 17.13 1.59 1.23
CA GLY A 182 16.86 1.96 2.62
C GLY A 182 16.42 3.42 2.77
N TYR A 183 17.10 4.33 2.05
CA TYR A 183 16.76 5.75 2.08
C TYR A 183 15.42 6.05 1.39
N ARG A 184 15.09 5.32 0.31
CA ARG A 184 13.77 5.43 -0.33
C ARG A 184 12.65 4.95 0.58
N ARG A 185 12.86 3.87 1.34
CA ARG A 185 11.92 3.42 2.37
C ARG A 185 11.74 4.44 3.49
N TYR A 186 12.84 5.10 3.91
CA TYR A 186 12.77 6.18 4.88
C TYR A 186 11.89 7.33 4.36
N ILE A 187 12.12 7.78 3.11
CA ILE A 187 11.29 8.82 2.50
C ILE A 187 9.82 8.40 2.43
N GLU A 188 9.54 7.15 2.03
CA GLU A 188 8.18 6.62 1.97
C GLU A 188 7.50 6.65 3.34
N ARG A 189 8.19 6.18 4.38
CA ARG A 189 7.67 6.21 5.74
C ARG A 189 7.34 7.64 6.18
N CYS A 190 8.27 8.56 5.99
CA CYS A 190 8.06 9.96 6.35
C CYS A 190 6.91 10.61 5.55
N LEU A 191 6.75 10.26 4.25
CA LEU A 191 5.60 10.71 3.44
C LEU A 191 4.27 10.22 4.02
N ARG A 192 4.22 8.98 4.52
CA ARG A 192 3.04 8.42 5.16
C ARG A 192 2.73 9.09 6.48
N GLU A 193 3.75 9.33 7.31
CA GLU A 193 3.62 10.00 8.60
C GLU A 193 3.11 11.44 8.46
N GLU A 194 3.62 12.19 7.47
CA GLU A 194 3.25 13.60 7.26
C GLU A 194 1.91 13.77 6.53
N PHE A 195 1.68 12.98 5.48
CA PHE A 195 0.55 13.20 4.57
C PHE A 195 -0.54 12.13 4.68
N GLY A 196 -0.34 11.05 5.44
CA GLY A 196 -1.22 9.89 5.47
C GLY A 196 -0.92 8.94 4.30
N PHE A 197 -1.88 8.49 3.54
CA PHE A 197 -1.85 7.43 2.52
C PHE A 197 -2.15 6.05 3.11
N GLU A 198 -3.00 6.00 4.12
CA GLU A 198 -3.51 4.72 4.64
C GLU A 198 -4.31 3.98 3.56
N GLY A 199 -4.07 2.68 3.43
CA GLY A 199 -4.73 1.83 2.44
C GLY A 199 -4.26 2.05 1.00
N SER A 200 -3.31 2.95 0.75
CA SER A 200 -2.79 3.25 -0.59
C SER A 200 -1.29 2.96 -0.69
N PRO A 201 -0.83 2.19 -1.70
CA PRO A 201 0.60 2.03 -1.97
C PRO A 201 1.18 3.34 -2.49
N ILE A 202 2.43 3.63 -2.12
CA ILE A 202 3.20 4.76 -2.63
C ILE A 202 4.29 4.22 -3.56
N GLN A 203 4.43 4.79 -4.74
CA GLN A 203 5.50 4.49 -5.68
C GLN A 203 6.52 5.63 -5.70
N ILE A 204 7.80 5.31 -5.46
CA ILE A 204 8.89 6.28 -5.50
C ILE A 204 9.86 5.89 -6.60
N SER A 205 10.02 6.76 -7.58
CA SER A 205 11.06 6.67 -8.61
C SER A 205 12.09 7.77 -8.43
N VAL A 206 13.36 7.46 -8.73
CA VAL A 206 14.47 8.42 -8.58
C VAL A 206 15.12 8.63 -9.93
N ASN A 207 15.16 9.88 -10.36
CA ASN A 207 15.88 10.34 -11.54
C ASN A 207 17.18 11.03 -11.12
N VAL A 208 18.31 10.45 -11.47
CA VAL A 208 19.63 11.05 -11.21
C VAL A 208 19.91 12.11 -12.26
N ARG A 209 20.14 13.35 -11.83
CA ARG A 209 20.63 14.43 -12.68
C ARG A 209 22.14 14.57 -12.50
N GLU A 210 22.90 14.15 -13.50
CA GLU A 210 24.32 14.48 -13.56
C GLU A 210 24.49 15.99 -13.79
N LYS A 211 25.40 16.59 -13.00
CA LYS A 211 25.85 17.96 -13.31
C LYS A 211 26.50 17.94 -14.70
N LYS A 212 25.88 18.59 -15.69
CA LYS A 212 26.60 18.92 -16.94
C LYS A 212 27.91 19.63 -16.52
N LYS A 213 29.06 19.04 -16.81
CA LYS A 213 30.34 19.76 -16.73
C LYS A 213 30.19 20.98 -17.61
N ARG A 214 30.19 22.18 -17.02
CA ARG A 214 30.38 23.41 -17.79
C ARG A 214 31.76 23.27 -18.44
N LYS A 215 31.78 23.22 -19.78
CA LYS A 215 33.00 23.45 -20.56
C LYS A 215 33.44 24.88 -20.35
#